data_b5265687e1118c37e78b6c2ad87d47c6
#
_entry.id   b5265687e1118c37e78b6c2ad87d47c6
#
_cell.length_a   1.000
_cell.length_b   1.000
_cell.length_c   1.000
_cell.angle_alpha   90.00
_cell.angle_beta   90.00
_cell.angle_gamma   90.00
#
_symmetry.space_group_name_H-M   'P 1'
#
loop_
_entity.id
_entity.type
_entity.pdbx_description
1 polymer ?
#
loop_
_entity_poly.entity_id
_entity_poly.type
_entity_poly.pdbx_seq_one_letter_code
_entity_poly.pdbx_strand_id
1 'polypeptide(L)'
;FIFVLSSIFYAVNQPNIYKSEAILIPVESDTGMGGMLGEYSGMAALAGISLPDDASSKSKEAIARIKSYDFFSEQLLPYIKLEDIFAVKKWDATSNKNIYDERIFDTKSRKWVRKVRSPRSTIPSSQEAYEEYIDILTISQDKITSFVSLSIEHESPYLAQRWVRLIIDQIDKVMRNEARNEATKSVEYLNSLRPSVNYDEIRDAISSLQQEE
;
A
#
# COMPACT_ATOMS: atom_id res chain seq x y z
N PHE A 1 44.32 -3.58 -19.65
CA PHE A 1 43.69 -4.84 -20.09
C PHE A 1 43.09 -5.61 -18.89
N ILE A 2 43.82 -5.81 -17.81
CA ILE A 2 43.37 -6.57 -16.63
C ILE A 2 42.11 -5.95 -16.01
N PHE A 3 42.04 -4.63 -15.85
CA PHE A 3 40.86 -3.93 -15.30
C PHE A 3 39.64 -4.11 -16.20
N VAL A 4 39.79 -4.10 -17.52
CA VAL A 4 38.66 -4.30 -18.44
C VAL A 4 38.13 -5.72 -18.34
N LEU A 5 39.00 -6.72 -18.32
CA LEU A 5 38.59 -8.11 -18.12
C LEU A 5 37.93 -8.35 -16.77
N SER A 6 38.46 -7.74 -15.70
CA SER A 6 37.90 -7.83 -14.37
C SER A 6 36.51 -7.18 -14.29
N SER A 7 36.32 -6.00 -14.95
CA SER A 7 35.02 -5.34 -14.98
C SER A 7 33.97 -6.11 -15.78
N ILE A 8 34.35 -6.70 -16.89
CA ILE A 8 33.45 -7.55 -17.69
C ILE A 8 33.08 -8.81 -16.89
N PHE A 9 34.02 -9.45 -16.24
CA PHE A 9 33.74 -10.61 -15.38
C PHE A 9 32.80 -10.25 -14.23
N TYR A 10 33.01 -9.11 -13.60
CA TYR A 10 32.10 -8.60 -12.53
C TYR A 10 30.71 -8.35 -13.07
N ALA A 11 30.57 -7.66 -14.21
CA ALA A 11 29.29 -7.33 -14.80
C ALA A 11 28.46 -8.57 -15.21
N VAL A 12 29.13 -9.58 -15.77
CA VAL A 12 28.46 -10.84 -16.20
C VAL A 12 28.01 -11.69 -15.01
N ASN A 13 28.67 -11.55 -13.84
CA ASN A 13 28.30 -12.29 -12.64
C ASN A 13 27.25 -11.58 -11.75
N GLN A 14 26.83 -10.39 -12.11
CA GLN A 14 25.76 -9.71 -11.37
C GLN A 14 24.42 -10.43 -11.56
N PRO A 15 23.61 -10.60 -10.49
CA PRO A 15 22.27 -11.14 -10.63
C PRO A 15 21.40 -10.19 -11.45
N ASN A 16 20.55 -10.77 -12.30
CA ASN A 16 19.52 -9.98 -12.97
C ASN A 16 18.45 -9.59 -11.95
N ILE A 17 18.17 -8.30 -11.87
CA ILE A 17 17.06 -7.77 -11.09
C ILE A 17 15.93 -7.38 -12.03
N TYR A 18 14.74 -7.83 -11.72
CA TYR A 18 13.52 -7.55 -12.48
C TYR A 18 12.62 -6.60 -11.69
N LYS A 19 12.14 -5.57 -12.38
CA LYS A 19 11.17 -4.62 -11.83
C LYS A 19 9.78 -4.95 -12.34
N SER A 20 8.82 -5.11 -11.44
CA SER A 20 7.40 -5.09 -11.77
C SER A 20 6.79 -3.79 -11.27
N GLU A 21 6.00 -3.13 -12.12
CA GLU A 21 5.41 -1.82 -11.81
C GLU A 21 3.92 -1.82 -12.12
N ALA A 22 3.17 -1.11 -11.29
CA ALA A 22 1.76 -0.80 -11.50
C ALA A 22 1.50 0.68 -11.25
N ILE A 23 0.63 1.27 -12.05
CA ILE A 23 0.15 2.64 -11.87
C ILE A 23 -1.29 2.57 -11.37
N LEU A 24 -1.53 3.19 -10.22
CA LEU A 24 -2.83 3.27 -9.57
C LEU A 24 -3.41 4.66 -9.80
N ILE A 25 -4.62 4.69 -10.28
CA ILE A 25 -5.37 5.92 -10.52
C ILE A 25 -6.33 6.09 -9.34
N PRO A 26 -6.24 7.20 -8.59
CA PRO A 26 -7.21 7.48 -7.54
C PRO A 26 -8.61 7.56 -8.15
N VAL A 27 -9.55 6.78 -7.66
CA VAL A 27 -10.95 6.93 -8.03
C VAL A 27 -11.55 7.98 -7.10
N GLU A 28 -11.97 9.10 -7.66
CA GLU A 28 -12.81 10.04 -6.93
C GLU A 28 -14.10 9.30 -6.55
N SER A 29 -14.37 9.19 -5.28
CA SER A 29 -15.63 8.61 -4.83
C SER A 29 -16.76 9.60 -5.20
N ASP A 30 -17.39 9.33 -6.32
CA ASP A 30 -18.60 10.00 -6.80
C ASP A 30 -19.82 9.56 -5.94
N THR A 31 -19.64 9.57 -4.61
CA THR A 31 -20.72 9.41 -3.69
C THR A 31 -21.46 10.75 -3.66
N GLY A 32 -22.75 10.76 -4.02
CA GLY A 32 -23.62 11.91 -4.27
C GLY A 32 -23.57 13.08 -3.26
N MET A 33 -22.81 12.96 -2.18
CA MET A 33 -22.48 14.02 -1.23
C MET A 33 -21.22 14.80 -1.68
N GLY A 34 -20.31 14.19 -2.43
CA GLY A 34 -19.16 14.87 -3.05
C GLY A 34 -19.56 15.81 -4.17
N GLY A 35 -20.59 15.47 -4.95
CA GLY A 35 -21.17 16.36 -5.97
C GLY A 35 -21.80 17.61 -5.36
N MET A 36 -22.51 17.45 -4.24
CA MET A 36 -23.10 18.59 -3.50
C MET A 36 -22.01 19.46 -2.83
N LEU A 37 -20.98 18.84 -2.23
CA LEU A 37 -19.84 19.55 -1.65
C LEU A 37 -18.98 20.23 -2.72
N GLY A 38 -18.89 19.68 -3.92
CA GLY A 38 -18.22 20.31 -5.07
C GLY A 38 -18.88 21.63 -5.48
N GLU A 39 -20.18 21.70 -5.45
CA GLU A 39 -20.95 22.91 -5.77
C GLU A 39 -20.76 24.01 -4.70
N TYR A 40 -20.56 23.63 -3.43
CA TYR A 40 -20.25 24.55 -2.34
C TYR A 40 -18.75 24.80 -2.10
N SER A 41 -17.86 24.07 -2.80
CA SER A 41 -16.41 24.24 -2.65
C SER A 41 -15.93 25.63 -3.02
N GLY A 42 -16.57 26.25 -4.01
CA GLY A 42 -16.32 27.64 -4.39
C GLY A 42 -16.67 28.64 -3.29
N MET A 43 -17.74 28.41 -2.54
CA MET A 43 -18.15 29.26 -1.42
C MET A 43 -17.27 29.02 -0.19
N ALA A 44 -16.85 27.79 0.07
CA ALA A 44 -15.92 27.46 1.13
C ALA A 44 -14.52 28.08 0.88
N ALA A 45 -14.07 28.07 -0.37
CA ALA A 45 -12.82 28.74 -0.76
C ALA A 45 -12.88 30.25 -0.56
N LEU A 46 -14.03 30.90 -0.83
CA LEU A 46 -14.24 32.32 -0.55
C LEU A 46 -14.27 32.63 0.97
N ALA A 47 -14.67 31.67 1.79
CA ALA A 47 -14.61 31.74 3.24
C ALA A 47 -13.22 31.39 3.83
N GLY A 48 -12.21 31.10 2.98
CA GLY A 48 -10.86 30.72 3.40
C GLY A 48 -10.77 29.27 3.92
N ILE A 49 -11.79 28.44 3.68
CA ILE A 49 -11.82 27.05 4.08
C ILE A 49 -11.31 26.21 2.90
N SER A 50 -10.06 25.72 3.01
CA SER A 50 -9.52 24.74 2.05
C SER A 50 -10.14 23.38 2.39
N LEU A 51 -11.06 22.90 1.55
CA LEU A 51 -11.49 21.50 1.60
C LEU A 51 -10.33 20.62 1.16
N PRO A 52 -9.95 19.59 1.93
CA PRO A 52 -8.93 18.64 1.51
C PRO A 52 -9.35 18.00 0.16
N ASP A 53 -8.43 17.95 -0.80
CA ASP A 53 -8.61 17.10 -1.98
C ASP A 53 -8.64 15.63 -1.51
N ASP A 54 -9.85 15.09 -1.44
CA ASP A 54 -10.15 13.77 -0.84
C ASP A 54 -9.35 12.67 -1.55
N ALA A 55 -9.23 12.73 -2.88
CA ALA A 55 -8.48 11.75 -3.67
C ALA A 55 -6.96 11.79 -3.38
N SER A 56 -6.38 12.99 -3.26
CA SER A 56 -4.97 13.15 -2.90
C SER A 56 -4.70 12.73 -1.46
N SER A 57 -5.62 12.96 -0.54
CA SER A 57 -5.52 12.57 0.86
C SER A 57 -5.56 11.04 1.00
N LYS A 58 -6.51 10.35 0.37
CA LYS A 58 -6.63 8.89 0.37
C LYS A 58 -5.42 8.21 -0.26
N SER A 59 -4.87 8.79 -1.34
CA SER A 59 -3.64 8.27 -1.95
C SER A 59 -2.45 8.34 -1.00
N LYS A 60 -2.26 9.46 -0.30
CA LYS A 60 -1.20 9.62 0.70
C LYS A 60 -1.36 8.65 1.86
N GLU A 61 -2.59 8.45 2.31
CA GLU A 61 -2.90 7.46 3.34
C GLU A 61 -2.55 6.05 2.90
N ALA A 62 -2.97 5.63 1.70
CA ALA A 62 -2.64 4.32 1.13
C ALA A 62 -1.12 4.11 1.03
N ILE A 63 -0.38 5.13 0.55
CA ILE A 63 1.09 5.09 0.49
C ILE A 63 1.71 4.92 1.87
N ALA A 64 1.25 5.68 2.86
CA ALA A 64 1.76 5.58 4.23
C ALA A 64 1.49 4.20 4.83
N ARG A 65 0.31 3.64 4.59
CA ARG A 65 -0.06 2.28 5.03
C ARG A 65 0.80 1.21 4.37
N ILE A 66 0.95 1.23 3.05
CA ILE A 66 1.79 0.26 2.31
C ILE A 66 3.20 0.23 2.87
N LYS A 67 3.73 1.38 3.30
CA LYS A 67 5.06 1.49 3.92
C LYS A 67 5.10 1.15 5.40
N SER A 68 3.97 0.89 6.05
CA SER A 68 3.95 0.60 7.48
C SER A 68 4.32 -0.86 7.79
N TYR A 69 4.94 -1.05 8.95
CA TYR A 69 5.25 -2.40 9.45
C TYR A 69 3.98 -3.24 9.67
N ASP A 70 2.93 -2.64 10.20
CA ASP A 70 1.68 -3.34 10.50
C ASP A 70 1.03 -3.90 9.22
N PHE A 71 0.98 -3.10 8.15
CA PHE A 71 0.48 -3.56 6.87
C PHE A 71 1.32 -4.73 6.32
N PHE A 72 2.65 -4.60 6.37
CA PHE A 72 3.52 -5.67 5.92
C PHE A 72 3.32 -6.95 6.75
N SER A 73 3.36 -6.85 8.08
CA SER A 73 3.34 -8.01 8.97
C SER A 73 1.98 -8.72 8.99
N GLU A 74 0.88 -7.97 8.88
CA GLU A 74 -0.48 -8.53 9.00
C GLU A 74 -1.09 -8.88 7.64
N GLN A 75 -0.81 -8.06 6.59
CA GLN A 75 -1.49 -8.20 5.31
C GLN A 75 -0.64 -8.87 4.23
N LEU A 76 0.70 -8.76 4.29
CA LEU A 76 1.57 -9.30 3.24
C LEU A 76 2.33 -10.56 3.69
N LEU A 77 2.97 -10.51 4.84
CA LEU A 77 3.84 -11.58 5.33
C LEU A 77 3.16 -12.97 5.41
N PRO A 78 1.88 -13.09 5.76
CA PRO A 78 1.18 -14.39 5.75
C PRO A 78 1.10 -15.06 4.37
N TYR A 79 1.25 -14.28 3.29
CA TYR A 79 1.16 -14.74 1.90
C TYR A 79 2.52 -14.85 1.20
N ILE A 80 3.59 -14.38 1.85
CA ILE A 80 4.95 -14.34 1.32
C ILE A 80 5.80 -15.36 2.09
N LYS A 81 6.60 -16.13 1.36
CA LYS A 81 7.55 -17.05 1.97
C LYS A 81 8.83 -16.30 2.29
N LEU A 82 9.34 -16.44 3.51
CA LEU A 82 10.58 -15.79 3.94
C LEU A 82 11.77 -16.18 3.05
N GLU A 83 11.84 -17.43 2.59
CA GLU A 83 12.88 -17.88 1.67
C GLU A 83 12.84 -17.14 0.33
N ASP A 84 11.67 -16.69 -0.11
CA ASP A 84 11.53 -15.90 -1.32
C ASP A 84 12.05 -14.46 -1.15
N ILE A 85 12.03 -13.90 0.07
CA ILE A 85 12.59 -12.58 0.37
C ILE A 85 14.11 -12.64 0.50
N PHE A 86 14.64 -13.63 1.23
CA PHE A 86 16.03 -13.60 1.69
C PHE A 86 16.98 -14.48 0.89
N ALA A 87 16.49 -15.52 0.25
CA ALA A 87 17.34 -16.58 -0.24
C ALA A 87 17.32 -16.78 -1.77
N VAL A 88 16.49 -16.07 -2.52
CA VAL A 88 16.51 -16.16 -3.98
C VAL A 88 17.80 -15.52 -4.48
N LYS A 89 18.60 -16.31 -5.18
CA LYS A 89 19.87 -15.88 -5.78
C LYS A 89 19.69 -15.44 -7.23
N LYS A 90 18.84 -16.15 -7.97
CA LYS A 90 18.49 -15.86 -9.36
C LYS A 90 17.26 -16.65 -9.77
N TRP A 91 16.60 -16.19 -10.81
CA TRP A 91 15.57 -16.93 -11.51
C TRP A 91 16.16 -17.61 -12.76
N ASP A 92 15.81 -18.88 -12.98
CA ASP A 92 16.16 -19.60 -14.18
C ASP A 92 15.00 -19.57 -15.17
N ALA A 93 15.21 -18.86 -16.29
CA ALA A 93 14.22 -18.70 -17.34
C ALA A 93 13.86 -20.01 -18.05
N THR A 94 14.80 -20.96 -18.12
CA THR A 94 14.59 -22.22 -18.82
C THR A 94 13.66 -23.16 -18.08
N SER A 95 13.88 -23.29 -16.77
CA SER A 95 13.07 -24.14 -15.89
C SER A 95 11.91 -23.40 -15.22
N ASN A 96 11.86 -22.08 -15.34
CA ASN A 96 10.94 -21.17 -14.65
C ASN A 96 10.95 -21.38 -13.13
N LYS A 97 12.13 -21.54 -12.54
CA LYS A 97 12.30 -21.79 -11.11
C LYS A 97 13.24 -20.78 -10.47
N ASN A 98 12.96 -20.45 -9.20
CA ASN A 98 13.88 -19.71 -8.37
C ASN A 98 15.01 -20.63 -7.91
N ILE A 99 16.24 -20.14 -8.02
CA ILE A 99 17.42 -20.79 -7.48
C ILE A 99 17.78 -20.07 -6.19
N TYR A 100 17.79 -20.81 -5.09
CA TYR A 100 18.05 -20.27 -3.76
C TYR A 100 19.55 -20.38 -3.41
N ASP A 101 20.02 -19.48 -2.55
CA ASP A 101 21.35 -19.56 -1.97
C ASP A 101 21.37 -20.59 -0.84
N GLU A 102 21.98 -21.74 -1.09
CA GLU A 102 22.12 -22.85 -0.14
C GLU A 102 22.92 -22.48 1.13
N ARG A 103 23.58 -21.31 1.16
CA ARG A 103 24.26 -20.77 2.34
C ARG A 103 23.30 -20.04 3.28
N ILE A 104 22.11 -19.70 2.78
CA ILE A 104 21.05 -19.00 3.53
C ILE A 104 19.93 -19.98 3.87
N PHE A 105 19.47 -20.74 2.88
CA PHE A 105 18.36 -21.67 3.02
C PHE A 105 18.66 -22.98 2.29
N ASP A 106 18.75 -24.08 3.03
CA ASP A 106 18.90 -25.41 2.47
C ASP A 106 17.57 -25.90 1.88
N THR A 107 17.49 -25.94 0.57
CA THR A 107 16.27 -26.31 -0.17
C THR A 107 15.88 -27.77 0.03
N LYS A 108 16.85 -28.67 0.29
CA LYS A 108 16.62 -30.10 0.48
C LYS A 108 15.97 -30.39 1.84
N SER A 109 16.57 -29.85 2.90
CA SER A 109 16.05 -30.02 4.27
C SER A 109 15.00 -28.99 4.65
N ARG A 110 14.80 -27.96 3.83
CA ARG A 110 13.94 -26.80 4.08
C ARG A 110 14.26 -26.09 5.41
N LYS A 111 15.54 -25.93 5.68
CA LYS A 111 16.04 -25.30 6.90
C LYS A 111 16.86 -24.05 6.62
N TRP A 112 16.72 -23.08 7.49
CA TRP A 112 17.57 -21.90 7.52
C TRP A 112 18.95 -22.27 8.03
N VAL A 113 19.99 -21.95 7.27
CA VAL A 113 21.40 -22.27 7.58
C VAL A 113 22.29 -21.03 7.62
N ARG A 114 21.69 -19.84 7.44
CA ARG A 114 22.42 -18.56 7.48
C ARG A 114 23.15 -18.37 8.80
N LYS A 115 24.38 -17.80 8.71
CA LYS A 115 25.19 -17.48 9.87
C LYS A 115 24.87 -16.05 10.33
N VAL A 116 24.33 -15.90 11.51
CA VAL A 116 23.96 -14.61 12.10
C VAL A 116 24.63 -14.47 13.49
N ARG A 117 24.83 -13.21 13.91
CA ARG A 117 25.35 -12.91 15.25
C ARG A 117 24.18 -12.76 16.23
N SER A 118 24.36 -13.26 17.46
CA SER A 118 23.41 -12.98 18.54
C SER A 118 23.18 -11.46 18.67
N PRO A 119 21.93 -11.01 18.88
CA PRO A 119 20.72 -11.78 19.26
C PRO A 119 19.87 -12.29 18.10
N ARG A 120 20.30 -12.12 16.81
CA ARG A 120 19.51 -12.56 15.63
C ARG A 120 19.38 -14.08 15.60
N SER A 121 18.21 -14.56 15.15
CA SER A 121 17.94 -15.99 14.89
C SER A 121 18.36 -16.40 13.47
N THR A 122 18.66 -17.69 13.28
CA THR A 122 18.85 -18.26 11.93
C THR A 122 17.60 -18.12 11.06
N ILE A 123 16.41 -18.20 11.67
CA ILE A 123 15.15 -17.90 10.97
C ILE A 123 14.97 -16.39 10.99
N PRO A 124 14.78 -15.73 9.82
CA PRO A 124 14.50 -14.30 9.78
C PRO A 124 13.26 -13.92 10.59
N SER A 125 13.35 -12.82 11.31
CA SER A 125 12.19 -12.23 12.00
C SER A 125 11.33 -11.44 11.02
N SER A 126 10.08 -11.14 11.43
CA SER A 126 9.20 -10.25 10.67
C SER A 126 9.79 -8.85 10.47
N GLN A 127 10.56 -8.38 11.47
CA GLN A 127 11.24 -7.09 11.38
C GLN A 127 12.34 -7.10 10.32
N GLU A 128 13.16 -8.15 10.27
CA GLU A 128 14.18 -8.29 9.22
C GLU A 128 13.51 -8.40 7.83
N ALA A 129 12.40 -9.13 7.73
CA ALA A 129 11.65 -9.25 6.48
C ALA A 129 11.02 -7.91 6.03
N TYR A 130 10.61 -7.08 6.98
CA TYR A 130 10.11 -5.75 6.69
C TYR A 130 11.22 -4.82 6.17
N GLU A 131 12.42 -4.88 6.73
CA GLU A 131 13.57 -4.12 6.23
C GLU A 131 13.85 -4.44 4.76
N GLU A 132 13.93 -5.73 4.40
CA GLU A 132 14.09 -6.17 3.00
C GLU A 132 12.92 -5.74 2.11
N TYR A 133 11.68 -5.81 2.63
CA TYR A 133 10.51 -5.35 1.88
C TYR A 133 10.59 -3.87 1.51
N ILE A 134 11.01 -3.02 2.44
CA ILE A 134 11.16 -1.58 2.19
C ILE A 134 12.29 -1.30 1.18
N ASP A 135 13.37 -2.07 1.21
CA ASP A 135 14.49 -1.90 0.30
C ASP A 135 14.12 -2.24 -1.17
N ILE A 136 13.25 -3.22 -1.38
CA ILE A 136 12.80 -3.62 -2.72
C ILE A 136 11.55 -2.87 -3.21
N LEU A 137 10.86 -2.15 -2.32
CA LEU A 137 9.64 -1.39 -2.62
C LEU A 137 9.98 0.03 -3.06
N THR A 138 9.51 0.42 -4.23
CA THR A 138 9.44 1.84 -4.63
C THR A 138 7.99 2.25 -4.81
N ILE A 139 7.57 3.30 -4.12
CA ILE A 139 6.25 3.89 -4.26
C ILE A 139 6.33 5.41 -4.25
N SER A 140 5.71 6.04 -5.24
CA SER A 140 5.70 7.49 -5.41
C SER A 140 4.36 7.97 -5.97
N GLN A 141 4.02 9.21 -5.69
CA GLN A 141 2.85 9.89 -6.25
C GLN A 141 3.31 11.03 -7.16
N ASP A 142 2.78 11.05 -8.38
CA ASP A 142 2.94 12.19 -9.28
C ASP A 142 2.12 13.38 -8.76
N LYS A 143 2.77 14.55 -8.68
CA LYS A 143 2.15 15.75 -8.09
C LYS A 143 1.13 16.43 -9.00
N ILE A 144 1.17 16.15 -10.29
CA ILE A 144 0.28 16.77 -11.29
C ILE A 144 -0.94 15.91 -11.53
N THR A 145 -0.71 14.61 -11.76
CA THR A 145 -1.77 13.65 -12.10
C THR A 145 -2.37 12.97 -10.88
N SER A 146 -1.73 13.07 -9.71
CA SER A 146 -2.06 12.33 -8.50
C SER A 146 -1.94 10.80 -8.64
N PHE A 147 -1.44 10.30 -9.76
CA PHE A 147 -1.24 8.87 -9.97
C PHE A 147 -0.18 8.33 -9.03
N VAL A 148 -0.38 7.11 -8.55
CA VAL A 148 0.56 6.42 -7.67
C VAL A 148 1.25 5.31 -8.44
N SER A 149 2.58 5.41 -8.59
CA SER A 149 3.41 4.35 -9.13
C SER A 149 3.91 3.47 -7.99
N LEU A 150 3.66 2.18 -8.08
CA LEU A 150 4.10 1.14 -7.15
C LEU A 150 4.97 0.15 -7.89
N SER A 151 6.18 -0.12 -7.41
CA SER A 151 7.03 -1.15 -8.00
C SER A 151 7.78 -1.97 -6.96
N ILE A 152 8.08 -3.21 -7.34
CA ILE A 152 8.92 -4.17 -6.61
C ILE A 152 10.06 -4.61 -7.52
N GLU A 153 11.27 -4.60 -6.97
CA GLU A 153 12.48 -5.13 -7.61
C GLU A 153 12.85 -6.47 -6.97
N HIS A 154 13.09 -7.50 -7.80
CA HIS A 154 13.40 -8.83 -7.30
C HIS A 154 14.18 -9.66 -8.36
N GLU A 155 14.95 -10.66 -7.93
CA GLU A 155 15.65 -11.59 -8.82
C GLU A 155 14.70 -12.46 -9.64
N SER A 156 13.46 -12.62 -9.22
CA SER A 156 12.41 -13.36 -9.94
C SER A 156 11.32 -12.42 -10.45
N PRO A 157 11.10 -12.35 -11.78
CA PRO A 157 10.06 -11.51 -12.35
C PRO A 157 8.65 -11.92 -11.90
N TYR A 158 8.45 -13.22 -11.64
CA TYR A 158 7.17 -13.74 -11.16
C TYR A 158 6.88 -13.34 -9.71
N LEU A 159 7.90 -13.33 -8.85
CA LEU A 159 7.74 -12.85 -7.48
C LEU A 159 7.51 -11.35 -7.45
N ALA A 160 8.28 -10.58 -8.22
CA ALA A 160 8.06 -9.14 -8.34
C ALA A 160 6.61 -8.83 -8.75
N GLN A 161 6.11 -9.49 -9.82
CA GLN A 161 4.74 -9.29 -10.28
C GLN A 161 3.69 -9.75 -9.25
N ARG A 162 3.91 -10.91 -8.63
CA ARG A 162 2.99 -11.46 -7.63
C ARG A 162 2.87 -10.55 -6.42
N TRP A 163 3.98 -9.98 -5.96
CA TRP A 163 3.97 -9.11 -4.78
C TRP A 163 3.36 -7.75 -5.08
N VAL A 164 3.60 -7.17 -6.26
CA VAL A 164 2.88 -5.96 -6.69
C VAL A 164 1.38 -6.19 -6.65
N ARG A 165 0.88 -7.29 -7.23
CA ARG A 165 -0.55 -7.64 -7.20
C ARG A 165 -1.06 -7.85 -5.78
N LEU A 166 -0.30 -8.57 -4.96
CA LEU A 166 -0.66 -8.82 -3.56
C LEU A 166 -0.80 -7.50 -2.77
N ILE A 167 0.14 -6.56 -2.93
CA ILE A 167 0.07 -5.25 -2.27
C ILE A 167 -1.21 -4.52 -2.68
N ILE A 168 -1.50 -4.48 -3.98
CA ILE A 168 -2.69 -3.81 -4.51
C ILE A 168 -3.98 -4.45 -3.95
N ASP A 169 -4.07 -5.78 -3.98
CA ASP A 169 -5.24 -6.50 -3.49
C ASP A 169 -5.45 -6.31 -1.98
N GLN A 170 -4.36 -6.29 -1.20
CA GLN A 170 -4.47 -6.12 0.25
C GLN A 170 -4.76 -4.67 0.65
N ILE A 171 -4.13 -3.68 0.01
CA ILE A 171 -4.42 -2.28 0.33
C ILE A 171 -5.85 -1.89 -0.04
N ASP A 172 -6.35 -2.38 -1.18
CA ASP A 172 -7.74 -2.17 -1.58
C ASP A 172 -8.73 -2.74 -0.54
N LYS A 173 -8.46 -3.96 -0.04
CA LYS A 173 -9.28 -4.57 1.03
C LYS A 173 -9.24 -3.76 2.32
N VAL A 174 -8.06 -3.32 2.75
CA VAL A 174 -7.88 -2.54 3.97
C VAL A 174 -8.63 -1.22 3.86
N MET A 175 -8.43 -0.47 2.78
CA MET A 175 -9.07 0.83 2.56
C MET A 175 -10.60 0.70 2.48
N ARG A 176 -11.12 -0.33 1.78
CA ARG A 176 -12.57 -0.58 1.73
C ARG A 176 -13.18 -0.95 3.08
N ASN A 177 -12.50 -1.78 3.85
CA ASN A 177 -12.99 -2.17 5.17
C ASN A 177 -13.02 -0.98 6.12
N GLU A 178 -12.04 -0.11 6.04
CA GLU A 178 -11.98 1.10 6.85
C GLU A 178 -13.09 2.08 6.48
N ALA A 179 -13.29 2.34 5.18
CA ALA A 179 -14.38 3.18 4.70
C ALA A 179 -15.77 2.64 5.16
N ARG A 180 -15.96 1.31 5.15
CA ARG A 180 -17.18 0.69 5.68
C ARG A 180 -17.34 0.90 7.18
N ASN A 181 -16.26 0.70 7.94
CA ASN A 181 -16.27 0.88 9.39
C ASN A 181 -16.56 2.34 9.77
N GLU A 182 -15.97 3.29 9.05
CA GLU A 182 -16.21 4.71 9.24
C GLU A 182 -17.66 5.09 8.92
N ALA A 183 -18.18 4.62 7.77
CA ALA A 183 -19.58 4.82 7.42
C ALA A 183 -20.54 4.23 8.47
N THR A 184 -20.26 3.02 8.97
CA THR A 184 -21.07 2.38 10.01
C THR A 184 -21.08 3.19 11.30
N LYS A 185 -19.89 3.63 11.77
CA LYS A 185 -19.78 4.49 12.96
C LYS A 185 -20.52 5.82 12.78
N SER A 186 -20.46 6.42 11.60
CA SER A 186 -21.15 7.66 11.27
C SER A 186 -22.68 7.47 11.33
N VAL A 187 -23.19 6.37 10.78
CA VAL A 187 -24.62 6.02 10.84
C VAL A 187 -25.07 5.78 12.30
N GLU A 188 -24.28 5.04 13.06
CA GLU A 188 -24.57 4.79 14.48
C GLU A 188 -24.60 6.09 15.28
N TYR A 189 -23.63 6.99 15.05
CA TYR A 189 -23.60 8.31 15.67
C TYR A 189 -24.82 9.13 15.31
N LEU A 190 -25.21 9.24 14.04
CA LEU A 190 -26.40 9.94 13.59
C LEU A 190 -27.69 9.34 14.21
N ASN A 191 -27.80 8.02 14.29
CA ASN A 191 -28.91 7.36 14.94
C ASN A 191 -28.98 7.65 16.45
N SER A 192 -27.82 7.82 17.10
CA SER A 192 -27.78 8.18 18.53
C SER A 192 -28.28 9.62 18.80
N LEU A 193 -28.08 10.51 17.82
CA LEU A 193 -28.55 11.90 17.91
C LEU A 193 -30.05 12.04 17.61
N ARG A 194 -30.63 11.09 16.90
CA ARG A 194 -32.04 11.13 16.47
C ARG A 194 -33.08 11.38 17.58
N PRO A 195 -32.92 10.81 18.79
CA PRO A 195 -33.86 11.12 19.92
C PRO A 195 -33.72 12.54 20.47
N SER A 196 -32.56 13.19 20.26
CA SER A 196 -32.27 14.53 20.79
C SER A 196 -32.66 15.66 19.82
N VAL A 197 -33.02 15.33 18.58
CA VAL A 197 -33.48 16.33 17.60
C VAL A 197 -34.94 16.63 17.86
N ASN A 198 -35.21 17.84 18.39
CA ASN A 198 -36.56 18.35 18.61
C ASN A 198 -37.18 18.74 17.26
N TYR A 199 -37.97 17.84 16.68
CA TYR A 199 -38.64 18.08 15.39
C TYR A 199 -39.54 19.32 15.37
N ASP A 200 -40.00 19.77 16.54
CA ASP A 200 -40.84 20.96 16.67
C ASP A 200 -40.04 22.22 16.37
N GLU A 201 -38.79 22.33 16.84
CA GLU A 201 -37.89 23.48 16.53
C GLU A 201 -37.54 23.58 15.04
N ILE A 202 -37.37 22.45 14.36
CA ILE A 202 -37.14 22.45 12.91
C ILE A 202 -38.37 22.85 12.15
N ARG A 203 -39.56 22.41 12.59
CA ARG A 203 -40.84 22.77 11.99
C ARG A 203 -41.13 24.26 12.16
N ASP A 204 -40.85 24.82 13.34
CA ASP A 204 -41.02 26.23 13.63
C ASP A 204 -40.06 27.11 12.81
N ALA A 205 -38.79 26.67 12.64
CA ALA A 205 -37.84 27.36 11.79
C ALA A 205 -38.27 27.35 10.31
N ILE A 206 -38.77 26.20 9.79
CA ILE A 206 -39.32 26.12 8.45
C ILE A 206 -40.55 26.98 8.27
N SER A 207 -41.43 27.01 9.28
CA SER A 207 -42.66 27.82 9.24
C SER A 207 -42.37 29.32 9.28
N SER A 208 -41.34 29.76 10.02
CA SER A 208 -40.91 31.16 10.05
C SER A 208 -40.29 31.59 8.71
N LEU A 209 -39.49 30.71 8.05
CA LEU A 209 -38.95 30.98 6.72
C LEU A 209 -40.04 31.06 5.63
N GLN A 210 -41.12 30.31 5.77
CA GLN A 210 -42.25 30.36 4.83
C GLN A 210 -43.16 31.60 5.00
N GLN A 211 -43.05 32.31 6.15
CA GLN A 211 -43.80 33.54 6.39
C GLN A 211 -43.07 34.82 5.96
N GLU A 212 -41.79 34.75 5.63
CA GLU A 212 -40.98 35.86 5.14
C GLU A 212 -41.00 36.01 3.61
N GLU A 213 -41.65 35.11 2.86
CA GLU A 213 -41.94 35.25 1.42
C GLU A 213 -43.36 35.81 1.20
#